data_dcf176ee6aea8e7217dec82a6dd72d6b
#
_entry.id   dcf176ee6aea8e7217dec82a6dd72d6b
#
_cell.length_a   1.000
_cell.length_b   1.000
_cell.length_c   1.000
_cell.angle_alpha   90.00
_cell.angle_beta   90.00
_cell.angle_gamma   90.00
#
_symmetry.space_group_name_H-M   'P 1'
#
loop_
_entity.id
_entity.type
_entity.pdbx_description
1 polymer ?
#
loop_
_entity_poly.entity_id
_entity_poly.type
_entity_poly.pdbx_seq_one_letter_code
_entity_poly.pdbx_strand_id
1 'polypeptide(L)'
;MKDKEMIASIAKRVIEIASEKKIRIAVAESCTGGMIAEKITDIPGSSNCFSHGVVSYSDEAKSQFFKIKDDALEDHGAVSQEVAEQMAEGVIQYNNCDISVSVTGIAGPSGATKTKPIGTIWFSWAKKVENKIVIESELHQFDGNREKIRMKATEVALRGIENRLKFSKST
;
A
#
# COMPACT_ATOMS: atom_id res chain seq x y z
N MET A 1 5.15 4.03 21.61
CA MET A 1 4.80 5.47 21.53
C MET A 1 5.44 6.11 20.31
N LYS A 2 6.77 6.16 20.19
CA LYS A 2 7.49 6.79 19.05
C LYS A 2 7.02 6.37 17.65
N ASP A 3 6.80 5.09 17.41
CA ASP A 3 6.42 4.61 16.07
C ASP A 3 5.02 5.08 15.65
N LYS A 4 4.05 5.10 16.59
CA LYS A 4 2.70 5.59 16.32
C LYS A 4 2.67 7.09 16.03
N GLU A 5 3.42 7.86 16.78
CA GLU A 5 3.56 9.32 16.57
C GLU A 5 4.24 9.62 15.23
N MET A 6 5.24 8.83 14.85
CA MET A 6 5.92 8.95 13.57
C MET A 6 4.96 8.65 12.40
N ILE A 7 4.22 7.55 12.46
CA ILE A 7 3.24 7.19 11.43
C ILE A 7 2.18 8.28 11.27
N ALA A 8 1.65 8.80 12.39
CA ALA A 8 0.68 9.89 12.36
C ALA A 8 1.25 11.15 11.72
N SER A 9 2.51 11.50 12.03
CA SER A 9 3.19 12.64 11.41
C SER A 9 3.38 12.47 9.90
N ILE A 10 3.71 11.26 9.43
CA ILE A 10 3.83 10.96 8.00
C ILE A 10 2.45 11.06 7.33
N ALA A 11 1.42 10.42 7.91
CA ALA A 11 0.07 10.47 7.39
C ALA A 11 -0.43 11.93 7.24
N LYS A 12 -0.18 12.78 8.25
CA LYS A 12 -0.51 14.20 8.18
C LYS A 12 0.15 14.89 6.99
N ARG A 13 1.45 14.71 6.79
CA ARG A 13 2.16 15.31 5.63
C ARG A 13 1.64 14.79 4.29
N VAL A 14 1.33 13.47 4.21
CA VAL A 14 0.73 12.88 3.01
C VAL A 14 -0.59 13.59 2.67
N ILE A 15 -1.46 13.77 3.65
CA ILE A 15 -2.76 14.43 3.45
C ILE A 15 -2.60 15.92 3.09
N GLU A 16 -1.70 16.64 3.76
CA GLU A 16 -1.41 18.04 3.45
C GLU A 16 -0.94 18.20 1.99
N ILE A 17 0.08 17.45 1.57
CA ILE A 17 0.63 17.53 0.22
C ILE A 17 -0.40 17.09 -0.84
N ALA A 18 -1.11 15.99 -0.60
CA ALA A 18 -2.10 15.48 -1.54
C ALA A 18 -3.29 16.44 -1.71
N SER A 19 -3.76 17.04 -0.62
CA SER A 19 -4.84 18.04 -0.65
C SER A 19 -4.42 19.31 -1.40
N GLU A 20 -3.21 19.83 -1.12
CA GLU A 20 -2.66 20.99 -1.81
C GLU A 20 -2.54 20.76 -3.32
N LYS A 21 -2.04 19.59 -3.71
CA LYS A 21 -1.86 19.20 -5.12
C LYS A 21 -3.12 18.64 -5.77
N LYS A 22 -4.23 18.51 -5.05
CA LYS A 22 -5.50 17.89 -5.50
C LYS A 22 -5.32 16.46 -6.02
N ILE A 23 -4.39 15.70 -5.41
CA ILE A 23 -4.09 14.32 -5.77
C ILE A 23 -4.98 13.38 -4.98
N ARG A 24 -5.58 12.41 -5.65
CA ARG A 24 -6.43 11.38 -5.05
C ARG A 24 -5.64 10.10 -4.79
N ILE A 25 -5.72 9.61 -3.54
CA ILE A 25 -5.00 8.45 -3.03
C ILE A 25 -5.95 7.26 -2.90
N ALA A 26 -5.47 6.06 -3.26
CA ALA A 26 -6.09 4.79 -2.95
C ALA A 26 -5.09 3.83 -2.30
N VAL A 27 -5.58 2.85 -1.50
CA VAL A 27 -4.73 1.84 -0.88
C VAL A 27 -5.30 0.43 -1.06
N ALA A 28 -4.42 -0.55 -1.31
CA ALA A 28 -4.74 -1.97 -1.38
C ALA A 28 -3.97 -2.71 -0.28
N GLU A 29 -4.67 -3.23 0.71
CA GLU A 29 -4.07 -3.82 1.89
C GLU A 29 -4.33 -5.32 1.98
N SER A 30 -3.29 -6.07 2.33
CA SER A 30 -3.41 -7.47 2.72
C SER A 30 -2.96 -7.63 4.18
N CYS A 31 -1.70 -7.87 4.45
CA CYS A 31 -1.20 -8.13 5.82
C CYS A 31 -1.36 -6.96 6.79
N THR A 32 -1.48 -5.73 6.33
CA THR A 32 -1.74 -4.54 7.15
C THR A 32 -3.20 -4.44 7.61
N GLY A 33 -4.14 -5.07 6.88
CA GLY A 33 -5.52 -5.27 7.31
C GLY A 33 -6.30 -4.00 7.63
N GLY A 34 -6.13 -2.95 6.82
CA GLY A 34 -6.80 -1.66 6.98
C GLY A 34 -6.02 -0.61 7.78
N MET A 35 -4.82 -0.93 8.27
CA MET A 35 -4.05 -0.01 9.12
C MET A 35 -3.57 1.23 8.35
N ILE A 36 -3.27 1.12 7.06
CA ILE A 36 -2.87 2.27 6.24
C ILE A 36 -4.06 3.22 6.07
N ALA A 37 -5.21 2.68 5.69
CA ALA A 37 -6.46 3.45 5.56
C ALA A 37 -6.86 4.11 6.89
N GLU A 38 -6.75 3.37 8.02
CA GLU A 38 -6.99 3.91 9.36
C GLU A 38 -6.10 5.12 9.63
N LYS A 39 -4.79 4.99 9.40
CA LYS A 39 -3.84 6.10 9.70
C LYS A 39 -4.04 7.31 8.80
N ILE A 40 -4.47 7.12 7.56
CA ILE A 40 -4.88 8.22 6.68
C ILE A 40 -6.14 8.89 7.21
N THR A 41 -7.15 8.10 7.58
CA THR A 41 -8.45 8.62 8.03
C THR A 41 -8.46 9.19 9.45
N ASP A 42 -7.46 8.87 10.27
CA ASP A 42 -7.19 9.54 11.55
C ASP A 42 -6.90 11.05 11.37
N ILE A 43 -6.52 11.48 10.16
CA ILE A 43 -6.16 12.88 9.89
C ILE A 43 -7.38 13.66 9.41
N PRO A 44 -7.80 14.74 10.12
CA PRO A 44 -8.87 15.61 9.67
C PRO A 44 -8.59 16.17 8.26
N GLY A 45 -9.61 16.18 7.41
CA GLY A 45 -9.50 16.63 6.02
C GLY A 45 -9.03 15.56 5.03
N SER A 46 -8.77 14.33 5.48
CA SER A 46 -8.39 13.20 4.60
C SER A 46 -9.40 12.95 3.47
N SER A 47 -10.70 13.21 3.69
CA SER A 47 -11.75 13.07 2.67
C SER A 47 -11.54 13.92 1.42
N ASN A 48 -10.69 14.96 1.48
CA ASN A 48 -10.39 15.80 0.33
C ASN A 48 -9.48 15.10 -0.70
N CYS A 49 -8.70 14.09 -0.26
CA CYS A 49 -7.71 13.42 -1.12
C CYS A 49 -7.71 11.89 -0.98
N PHE A 50 -8.16 11.32 0.12
CA PHE A 50 -8.27 9.86 0.25
C PHE A 50 -9.60 9.38 -0.36
N SER A 51 -9.51 8.56 -1.40
CA SER A 51 -10.69 8.06 -2.12
C SER A 51 -11.23 6.78 -1.50
N HIS A 52 -10.39 5.76 -1.38
CA HIS A 52 -10.80 4.46 -0.86
C HIS A 52 -9.60 3.60 -0.45
N GLY A 53 -9.89 2.62 0.40
CA GLY A 53 -8.99 1.53 0.74
C GLY A 53 -9.70 0.19 0.57
N VAL A 54 -9.01 -0.81 0.02
CA VAL A 54 -9.52 -2.17 -0.14
C VAL A 54 -8.65 -3.12 0.68
N VAL A 55 -9.26 -3.86 1.59
CA VAL A 55 -8.60 -4.94 2.32
C VAL A 55 -8.93 -6.27 1.63
N SER A 56 -7.94 -6.83 0.93
CA SER A 56 -8.04 -8.11 0.23
C SER A 56 -7.18 -9.15 0.96
N TYR A 57 -7.79 -9.85 1.92
CA TYR A 57 -7.04 -10.70 2.83
C TYR A 57 -6.84 -12.13 2.32
N SER A 58 -7.75 -12.65 1.49
CA SER A 58 -7.62 -13.93 0.80
C SER A 58 -7.18 -13.77 -0.66
N ASP A 59 -6.78 -14.87 -1.28
CA ASP A 59 -6.38 -14.86 -2.69
C ASP A 59 -7.58 -14.66 -3.59
N GLU A 60 -8.75 -15.22 -3.24
CA GLU A 60 -10.02 -14.99 -3.94
C GLU A 60 -10.40 -13.50 -3.90
N ALA A 61 -10.23 -12.84 -2.74
CA ALA A 61 -10.51 -11.40 -2.63
C ALA A 61 -9.56 -10.57 -3.50
N LYS A 62 -8.27 -10.95 -3.59
CA LYS A 62 -7.31 -10.29 -4.48
C LYS A 62 -7.72 -10.39 -5.95
N SER A 63 -8.07 -11.61 -6.39
CA SER A 63 -8.53 -11.84 -7.78
C SER A 63 -9.82 -11.08 -8.06
N GLN A 64 -10.77 -11.09 -7.14
CA GLN A 64 -12.06 -10.44 -7.31
C GLN A 64 -11.96 -8.91 -7.37
N PHE A 65 -11.20 -8.29 -6.44
CA PHE A 65 -11.13 -6.83 -6.34
C PHE A 65 -10.15 -6.22 -7.33
N PHE A 66 -9.01 -6.88 -7.59
CA PHE A 66 -7.95 -6.28 -8.40
C PHE A 66 -7.77 -6.94 -9.76
N LYS A 67 -8.59 -7.96 -10.08
CA LYS A 67 -8.49 -8.74 -11.32
C LYS A 67 -7.09 -9.34 -11.49
N ILE A 68 -6.49 -9.77 -10.37
CA ILE A 68 -5.19 -10.43 -10.39
C ILE A 68 -5.31 -11.68 -11.24
N LYS A 69 -4.38 -11.86 -12.14
CA LYS A 69 -4.34 -13.02 -13.02
C LYS A 69 -4.09 -14.28 -12.20
N ASP A 70 -4.82 -15.36 -12.51
CA ASP A 70 -4.71 -16.61 -11.77
C ASP A 70 -3.28 -17.16 -11.80
N ASP A 71 -2.59 -17.06 -12.94
CA ASP A 71 -1.19 -17.45 -13.10
C ASP A 71 -0.24 -16.68 -12.14
N ALA A 72 -0.49 -15.42 -11.85
CA ALA A 72 0.33 -14.64 -10.93
C ALA A 72 0.24 -15.17 -9.48
N LEU A 73 -0.94 -15.61 -9.04
CA LEU A 73 -1.12 -16.21 -7.73
C LEU A 73 -0.57 -17.64 -7.66
N GLU A 74 -0.78 -18.45 -8.72
CA GLU A 74 -0.32 -19.83 -8.79
C GLU A 74 1.20 -19.93 -8.88
N ASP A 75 1.83 -19.14 -9.75
CA ASP A 75 3.27 -19.21 -10.03
C ASP A 75 4.12 -18.49 -8.98
N HIS A 76 3.65 -17.34 -8.48
CA HIS A 76 4.44 -16.47 -7.59
C HIS A 76 3.92 -16.42 -6.15
N GLY A 77 2.65 -16.78 -5.94
CA GLY A 77 1.96 -16.69 -4.66
C GLY A 77 1.60 -15.26 -4.26
N ALA A 78 0.71 -15.11 -3.29
CA ALA A 78 0.19 -13.82 -2.84
C ALA A 78 1.27 -12.85 -2.36
N VAL A 79 2.40 -13.34 -1.83
CA VAL A 79 3.53 -12.53 -1.36
C VAL A 79 4.59 -12.49 -2.45
N SER A 80 4.40 -11.64 -3.45
CA SER A 80 5.28 -11.49 -4.61
C SER A 80 5.19 -10.06 -5.16
N GLN A 81 6.17 -9.70 -5.97
CA GLN A 81 6.20 -8.42 -6.68
C GLN A 81 5.01 -8.33 -7.64
N GLU A 82 4.78 -9.38 -8.41
CA GLU A 82 3.75 -9.48 -9.44
C GLU A 82 2.35 -9.23 -8.87
N VAL A 83 2.06 -9.83 -7.72
CA VAL A 83 0.78 -9.65 -7.03
C VAL A 83 0.68 -8.25 -6.43
N ALA A 84 1.75 -7.72 -5.81
CA ALA A 84 1.75 -6.37 -5.28
C ALA A 84 1.52 -5.32 -6.38
N GLU A 85 2.16 -5.46 -7.54
CA GLU A 85 1.98 -4.56 -8.69
C GLU A 85 0.55 -4.58 -9.21
N GLN A 86 -0.03 -5.76 -9.40
CA GLN A 86 -1.42 -5.90 -9.85
C GLN A 86 -2.43 -5.35 -8.81
N MET A 87 -2.16 -5.50 -7.52
CA MET A 87 -2.96 -4.86 -6.46
C MET A 87 -2.92 -3.33 -6.56
N ALA A 88 -1.73 -2.75 -6.73
CA ALA A 88 -1.56 -1.30 -6.84
C ALA A 88 -2.22 -0.75 -8.11
N GLU A 89 -2.04 -1.43 -9.24
CA GLU A 89 -2.67 -1.09 -10.51
C GLU A 89 -4.19 -1.25 -10.45
N GLY A 90 -4.68 -2.33 -9.87
CA GLY A 90 -6.11 -2.57 -9.75
C GLY A 90 -6.81 -1.50 -8.90
N VAL A 91 -6.24 -1.15 -7.74
CA VAL A 91 -6.88 -0.19 -6.83
C VAL A 91 -6.85 1.24 -7.37
N ILE A 92 -5.82 1.67 -8.10
CA ILE A 92 -5.73 3.04 -8.65
C ILE A 92 -6.78 3.30 -9.72
N GLN A 93 -7.27 2.25 -10.39
CA GLN A 93 -8.26 2.39 -11.46
C GLN A 93 -9.67 2.72 -10.94
N TYR A 94 -9.98 2.37 -9.68
CA TYR A 94 -11.24 2.74 -9.07
C TYR A 94 -11.29 4.25 -8.78
N ASN A 95 -12.45 4.86 -9.04
CA ASN A 95 -12.72 6.27 -8.75
C ASN A 95 -11.66 7.26 -9.25
N ASN A 96 -10.96 6.91 -10.32
CA ASN A 96 -9.99 7.79 -10.98
C ASN A 96 -8.94 8.38 -10.00
N CYS A 97 -8.29 7.52 -9.20
CA CYS A 97 -7.21 7.94 -8.32
C CYS A 97 -5.93 8.24 -9.09
N ASP A 98 -5.06 9.07 -8.51
CA ASP A 98 -3.81 9.53 -9.12
C ASP A 98 -2.60 8.74 -8.63
N ILE A 99 -2.66 8.27 -7.38
CA ILE A 99 -1.61 7.48 -6.75
C ILE A 99 -2.23 6.39 -5.88
N SER A 100 -1.59 5.22 -5.86
CA SER A 100 -1.94 4.14 -4.96
C SER A 100 -0.72 3.52 -4.31
N VAL A 101 -0.94 2.79 -3.23
CA VAL A 101 0.00 1.84 -2.65
C VAL A 101 -0.69 0.51 -2.40
N SER A 102 0.02 -0.57 -2.67
CA SER A 102 -0.37 -1.91 -2.25
C SER A 102 0.64 -2.49 -1.27
N VAL A 103 0.16 -3.36 -0.37
CA VAL A 103 0.99 -4.09 0.60
C VAL A 103 0.52 -5.53 0.69
N THR A 104 1.43 -6.47 0.42
CA THR A 104 1.21 -7.90 0.64
C THR A 104 2.42 -8.52 1.33
N GLY A 105 2.21 -9.45 2.26
CA GLY A 105 3.33 -10.02 3.00
C GLY A 105 2.95 -10.93 4.15
N ILE A 106 3.99 -11.41 4.85
CA ILE A 106 3.90 -12.36 5.94
C ILE A 106 4.19 -11.64 7.27
N ALA A 107 3.12 -11.24 7.96
CA ALA A 107 3.26 -10.58 9.26
C ALA A 107 3.50 -11.56 10.43
N GLY A 108 3.32 -12.86 10.20
CA GLY A 108 3.50 -13.90 11.25
C GLY A 108 2.29 -14.01 12.19
N PRO A 109 2.36 -14.92 13.20
CA PRO A 109 3.48 -15.82 13.52
C PRO A 109 3.62 -17.02 12.57
N SER A 110 2.63 -17.28 11.72
CA SER A 110 2.60 -18.35 10.71
C SER A 110 2.73 -17.79 9.30
N GLY A 111 2.78 -18.70 8.29
CA GLY A 111 2.79 -18.33 6.87
C GLY A 111 4.20 -18.22 6.26
N ALA A 112 5.27 -18.38 7.05
CA ALA A 112 6.62 -18.44 6.50
C ALA A 112 6.83 -19.68 5.61
N THR A 113 7.62 -19.49 4.56
CA THR A 113 8.12 -20.57 3.71
C THR A 113 9.66 -20.60 3.76
N LYS A 114 10.29 -21.56 3.10
CA LYS A 114 11.76 -21.63 3.01
C LYS A 114 12.38 -20.38 2.34
N THR A 115 11.67 -19.80 1.40
CA THR A 115 12.14 -18.64 0.61
C THR A 115 11.56 -17.30 1.05
N LYS A 116 10.47 -17.31 1.83
CA LYS A 116 9.76 -16.11 2.30
C LYS A 116 9.55 -16.22 3.82
N PRO A 117 10.51 -15.78 4.65
CA PRO A 117 10.38 -15.83 6.11
C PRO A 117 9.34 -14.81 6.62
N ILE A 118 8.99 -14.91 7.93
CA ILE A 118 8.16 -13.90 8.60
C ILE A 118 8.80 -12.53 8.45
N GLY A 119 8.00 -11.53 8.15
CA GLY A 119 8.46 -10.16 7.91
C GLY A 119 8.78 -9.84 6.45
N THR A 120 8.68 -10.82 5.55
CA THR A 120 8.76 -10.57 4.10
C THR A 120 7.54 -9.79 3.64
N ILE A 121 7.73 -8.56 3.19
CA ILE A 121 6.66 -7.65 2.75
C ILE A 121 7.03 -7.04 1.40
N TRP A 122 6.14 -7.16 0.42
CA TRP A 122 6.18 -6.45 -0.84
C TRP A 122 5.31 -5.21 -0.80
N PHE A 123 5.84 -4.16 -1.35
CA PHE A 123 5.16 -2.88 -1.59
C PHE A 123 5.17 -2.58 -3.07
N SER A 124 4.09 -2.00 -3.58
CA SER A 124 4.08 -1.41 -4.90
C SER A 124 3.32 -0.10 -4.87
N TRP A 125 3.90 0.94 -5.48
CA TRP A 125 3.27 2.24 -5.64
C TRP A 125 2.99 2.45 -7.11
N ALA A 126 1.73 2.68 -7.45
CA ALA A 126 1.32 3.03 -8.79
C ALA A 126 0.95 4.50 -8.85
N LYS A 127 1.35 5.18 -9.92
CA LYS A 127 1.09 6.60 -10.13
C LYS A 127 0.69 6.84 -11.57
N LYS A 128 -0.37 7.63 -11.78
CA LYS A 128 -0.74 8.12 -13.09
C LYS A 128 0.21 9.24 -13.52
N VAL A 129 0.84 9.05 -14.66
CA VAL A 129 1.70 10.06 -15.30
C VAL A 129 1.21 10.18 -16.73
N GLU A 130 0.59 11.31 -17.06
CA GLU A 130 -0.10 11.50 -18.35
C GLU A 130 -1.17 10.40 -18.55
N ASN A 131 -1.02 9.59 -19.60
CA ASN A 131 -1.95 8.49 -19.94
C ASN A 131 -1.41 7.10 -19.54
N LYS A 132 -0.39 7.03 -18.66
CA LYS A 132 0.25 5.77 -18.26
C LYS A 132 0.22 5.62 -16.75
N ILE A 133 0.20 4.38 -16.30
CA ILE A 133 0.45 4.03 -14.90
C ILE A 133 1.92 3.60 -14.79
N VAL A 134 2.67 4.29 -13.95
CA VAL A 134 4.05 3.92 -13.59
C VAL A 134 4.02 3.23 -12.25
N ILE A 135 4.65 2.07 -12.16
CA ILE A 135 4.68 1.25 -10.94
C ILE A 135 6.13 1.07 -10.50
N GLU A 136 6.37 1.22 -9.21
CA GLU A 136 7.64 0.96 -8.56
C GLU A 136 7.39 0.04 -7.36
N SER A 137 8.24 -0.97 -7.19
CA SER A 137 8.06 -2.00 -6.17
C SER A 137 9.30 -2.17 -5.32
N GLU A 138 9.10 -2.49 -4.04
CA GLU A 138 10.17 -2.73 -3.08
C GLU A 138 9.86 -3.97 -2.24
N LEU A 139 10.88 -4.78 -1.98
CA LEU A 139 10.85 -5.87 -1.02
C LEU A 139 11.52 -5.44 0.28
N HIS A 140 10.83 -5.61 1.39
CA HIS A 140 11.38 -5.39 2.71
C HIS A 140 11.33 -6.66 3.57
N GLN A 141 12.31 -6.79 4.45
CA GLN A 141 12.36 -7.83 5.49
C GLN A 141 12.35 -7.15 6.85
N PHE A 142 11.28 -7.36 7.62
CA PHE A 142 11.13 -6.76 8.93
C PHE A 142 11.28 -7.78 10.05
N ASP A 143 11.98 -7.40 11.10
CA ASP A 143 12.05 -8.14 12.35
C ASP A 143 10.99 -7.65 13.34
N GLY A 144 10.49 -8.59 14.14
CA GLY A 144 9.57 -8.31 15.23
C GLY A 144 8.36 -9.23 15.28
N ASN A 145 7.45 -8.93 16.19
CA ASN A 145 6.15 -9.60 16.24
C ASN A 145 5.20 -9.05 15.17
N ARG A 146 4.06 -9.71 15.00
CA ARG A 146 3.02 -9.36 14.01
C ARG A 146 2.60 -7.88 14.07
N GLU A 147 2.39 -7.32 15.26
CA GLU A 147 2.00 -5.91 15.41
C GLU A 147 3.11 -4.99 14.89
N LYS A 148 4.34 -5.23 15.29
CA LYS A 148 5.51 -4.42 14.90
C LYS A 148 5.76 -4.48 13.39
N ILE A 149 5.64 -5.66 12.78
CA ILE A 149 5.79 -5.84 11.33
C ILE A 149 4.72 -5.04 10.58
N ARG A 150 3.45 -5.13 11.00
CA ARG A 150 2.34 -4.37 10.39
C ARG A 150 2.53 -2.86 10.54
N MET A 151 3.00 -2.39 11.69
CA MET A 151 3.30 -0.98 11.92
C MET A 151 4.41 -0.49 10.99
N LYS A 152 5.51 -1.22 10.89
CA LYS A 152 6.62 -0.89 9.98
C LYS A 152 6.16 -0.89 8.52
N ALA A 153 5.33 -1.87 8.13
CA ALA A 153 4.77 -1.91 6.78
C ALA A 153 3.87 -0.68 6.50
N THR A 154 3.07 -0.27 7.46
CA THR A 154 2.26 0.95 7.35
C THR A 154 3.13 2.20 7.20
N GLU A 155 4.19 2.31 7.98
CA GLU A 155 5.15 3.42 7.88
C GLU A 155 5.79 3.50 6.48
N VAL A 156 6.33 2.38 5.98
CA VAL A 156 6.97 2.33 4.64
C VAL A 156 5.99 2.68 3.54
N ALA A 157 4.76 2.15 3.58
CA ALA A 157 3.73 2.45 2.61
C ALA A 157 3.43 3.95 2.53
N LEU A 158 3.23 4.60 3.68
CA LEU A 158 2.95 6.05 3.76
C LEU A 158 4.15 6.91 3.34
N ARG A 159 5.39 6.54 3.73
CA ARG A 159 6.61 7.22 3.27
C ARG A 159 6.77 7.13 1.76
N GLY A 160 6.47 5.98 1.18
CA GLY A 160 6.52 5.81 -0.26
C GLY A 160 5.53 6.69 -1.00
N ILE A 161 4.31 6.89 -0.47
CA ILE A 161 3.36 7.87 -1.00
C ILE A 161 3.94 9.29 -0.83
N GLU A 162 4.38 9.68 0.38
CA GLU A 162 4.95 11.00 0.66
C GLU A 162 6.06 11.37 -0.33
N ASN A 163 7.00 10.46 -0.56
CA ASN A 163 8.11 10.68 -1.48
C ASN A 163 7.63 10.95 -2.91
N ARG A 164 6.69 10.13 -3.40
CA ARG A 164 6.17 10.26 -4.78
C ARG A 164 5.29 11.50 -4.97
N LEU A 165 4.67 11.99 -3.90
CA LEU A 165 3.93 13.25 -3.91
C LEU A 165 4.88 14.46 -4.00
N LYS A 166 6.03 14.43 -3.31
CA LYS A 166 7.02 15.53 -3.32
C LYS A 166 7.62 15.76 -4.70
N PHE A 167 7.89 14.70 -5.43
CA PHE A 167 8.49 14.75 -6.78
C PHE A 167 7.46 14.88 -7.92
N SER A 168 6.19 15.03 -7.61
CA SER A 168 5.16 15.34 -8.60
C SER A 168 5.23 16.80 -8.98
N LYS A 169 5.54 17.11 -10.24
CA LYS A 169 5.37 18.48 -10.77
C LYS A 169 3.90 18.85 -10.61
N SER A 170 3.65 20.03 -10.02
CA SER A 170 2.32 20.64 -10.07
C SER A 170 1.96 20.85 -11.54
N THR A 171 0.86 20.29 -11.98
CA THR A 171 0.26 20.57 -13.30
C THR A 171 -0.41 21.93 -13.25
#